data_893168505dc1d2818c5a58cf8d1cdc8d
#
_entry.id   893168505dc1d2818c5a58cf8d1cdc8d
#
_cell.length_a   1.000
_cell.length_b   1.000
_cell.length_c   1.000
_cell.angle_alpha   90.00
_cell.angle_beta   90.00
_cell.angle_gamma   90.00
#
_symmetry.space_group_name_H-M   'P 1'
#
loop_
_entity.id
_entity.type
_entity.pdbx_description
1 polymer ?
#
loop_
_entity_poly.entity_id
_entity_poly.type
_entity_poly.pdbx_seq_one_letter_code
_entity_poly.pdbx_strand_id
1 'polypeptide(L)'
;MNDILDADKYDCLDCGDNTFFKNEYYMIHDEIWDSVAGEGMLCVQCLENRLGRLLNPDDFVLYPINYGAFPQSPTLSSRVYGD
;
A
#
# COMPACT_ATOMS: atom_id res chain seq x y z
N MET A 1 -1.04 1.96 -26.36
CA MET A 1 -0.49 1.35 -25.17
C MET A 1 -1.55 0.65 -24.39
N ASN A 2 -1.23 -0.50 -23.93
CA ASN A 2 -2.17 -1.35 -23.29
C ASN A 2 -2.10 -1.21 -21.78
N ASP A 3 -3.21 -1.10 -21.11
CA ASP A 3 -3.22 -0.95 -19.67
C ASP A 3 -2.63 -2.15 -18.97
N ILE A 4 -2.69 -3.31 -19.61
CA ILE A 4 -2.11 -4.52 -19.03
C ILE A 4 -0.62 -4.36 -18.81
N LEU A 5 0.04 -3.56 -19.65
CA LEU A 5 1.47 -3.35 -19.54
C LEU A 5 1.83 -2.39 -18.43
N ASP A 6 0.84 -1.74 -17.83
CA ASP A 6 1.07 -0.82 -16.72
C ASP A 6 1.04 -1.51 -15.37
N ALA A 7 0.96 -2.83 -15.34
CA ALA A 7 0.89 -3.57 -14.09
C ALA A 7 2.11 -3.31 -13.19
N ASP A 8 3.26 -3.02 -13.80
CA ASP A 8 4.46 -2.78 -13.01
C ASP A 8 4.41 -1.48 -12.21
N LYS A 9 3.47 -0.58 -12.49
CA LYS A 9 3.33 0.61 -11.66
C LYS A 9 2.88 0.28 -10.23
N TYR A 10 2.42 -0.94 -10.01
CA TYR A 10 2.05 -1.41 -8.67
C TYR A 10 3.19 -2.17 -7.99
N ASP A 11 4.33 -2.30 -8.63
CA ASP A 11 5.47 -2.98 -8.05
C ASP A 11 6.05 -2.15 -6.91
N CYS A 12 6.39 -2.84 -5.82
CA CYS A 12 7.01 -2.18 -4.69
C CYS A 12 8.37 -1.62 -5.09
N LEU A 13 8.61 -0.37 -4.75
CA LEU A 13 9.86 0.30 -5.08
C LEU A 13 11.08 -0.35 -4.44
N ASP A 14 10.90 -0.99 -3.30
CA ASP A 14 12.01 -1.54 -2.53
C ASP A 14 12.25 -3.02 -2.77
N CYS A 15 11.19 -3.84 -2.77
CA CYS A 15 11.37 -5.28 -2.91
C CYS A 15 10.97 -5.82 -4.28
N GLY A 16 10.29 -5.03 -5.08
CA GLY A 16 9.92 -5.43 -6.44
C GLY A 16 8.67 -6.26 -6.56
N ASP A 17 8.06 -6.69 -5.46
CA ASP A 17 6.83 -7.46 -5.51
C ASP A 17 5.67 -6.58 -5.98
N ASN A 18 4.78 -7.16 -6.78
CA ASN A 18 3.62 -6.43 -7.25
C ASN A 18 2.59 -6.34 -6.13
N THR A 19 2.31 -5.13 -5.66
CA THR A 19 1.42 -4.93 -4.51
C THR A 19 -0.01 -5.32 -4.82
N PHE A 20 -0.45 -5.15 -6.06
CA PHE A 20 -1.81 -5.52 -6.43
C PHE A 20 -1.99 -7.05 -6.36
N PHE A 21 -1.02 -7.79 -6.88
CA PHE A 21 -1.11 -9.25 -6.90
C PHE A 21 -0.91 -9.88 -5.53
N LYS A 22 -0.21 -9.21 -4.64
CA LYS A 22 -0.04 -9.75 -3.28
C LYS A 22 -1.08 -9.22 -2.32
N ASN A 23 -2.10 -8.53 -2.84
CA ASN A 23 -3.22 -8.00 -2.07
C ASN A 23 -2.80 -6.95 -1.04
N GLU A 24 -1.82 -6.15 -1.40
CA GLU A 24 -1.33 -5.06 -0.56
C GLU A 24 -1.39 -3.71 -1.28
N TYR A 25 -2.39 -3.54 -2.13
CA TYR A 25 -2.66 -2.24 -2.73
C TYR A 25 -3.62 -1.47 -1.81
N TYR A 26 -3.20 -0.28 -1.40
CA TYR A 26 -3.91 0.49 -0.39
C TYR A 26 -3.68 1.97 -0.64
N MET A 27 -4.42 2.81 0.10
CA MET A 27 -4.29 4.26 0.00
C MET A 27 -4.10 4.84 1.39
N ILE A 28 -3.04 5.59 1.58
CA ILE A 28 -2.78 6.31 2.82
C ILE A 28 -2.81 7.81 2.53
N HIS A 29 -2.78 8.62 3.59
CA HIS A 29 -2.81 10.07 3.43
C HIS A 29 -1.60 10.54 2.64
N ASP A 30 -1.82 11.51 1.75
CA ASP A 30 -0.75 12.01 0.87
C ASP A 30 0.46 12.52 1.65
N GLU A 31 0.22 13.13 2.80
CA GLU A 31 1.29 13.65 3.63
C GLU A 31 2.28 12.57 4.03
N ILE A 32 1.76 11.40 4.39
CA ILE A 32 2.60 10.28 4.78
C ILE A 32 3.37 9.76 3.58
N TRP A 33 2.66 9.60 2.46
CA TRP A 33 3.27 9.09 1.24
C TRP A 33 4.39 9.99 0.75
N ASP A 34 4.11 11.30 0.73
CA ASP A 34 5.09 12.27 0.26
C ASP A 34 6.34 12.29 1.12
N SER A 35 6.22 11.95 2.40
CA SER A 35 7.38 11.96 3.29
C SER A 35 8.34 10.81 3.02
N VAL A 36 7.89 9.74 2.37
CA VAL A 36 8.72 8.54 2.21
C VAL A 36 8.99 8.15 0.75
N ALA A 37 8.07 8.44 -0.17
CA ALA A 37 8.20 7.97 -1.54
C ALA A 37 7.87 9.03 -2.58
N GLY A 38 6.75 9.72 -2.44
CA GLY A 38 6.27 10.68 -3.42
C GLY A 38 5.59 10.03 -4.61
N GLU A 39 6.24 9.09 -5.26
CA GLU A 39 5.70 8.39 -6.42
C GLU A 39 5.91 6.90 -6.27
N GLY A 40 5.15 6.14 -7.05
CA GLY A 40 5.28 4.69 -7.07
C GLY A 40 4.47 4.03 -5.97
N MET A 41 4.86 2.82 -5.63
CA MET A 41 4.12 2.03 -4.66
C MET A 41 5.10 1.28 -3.75
N LEU A 42 4.67 0.99 -2.53
CA LEU A 42 5.43 0.20 -1.58
C LEU A 42 4.49 -0.82 -0.96
N CYS A 43 4.97 -2.06 -0.77
CA CYS A 43 4.19 -2.99 0.02
C CYS A 43 4.19 -2.54 1.47
N VAL A 44 3.30 -3.12 2.29
CA VAL A 44 3.14 -2.67 3.66
C VAL A 44 4.47 -2.71 4.42
N GLN A 45 5.18 -3.81 4.33
CA GLN A 45 6.42 -3.96 5.08
C GLN A 45 7.48 -2.94 4.66
N CYS A 46 7.63 -2.72 3.36
CA CYS A 46 8.62 -1.77 2.87
C CYS A 46 8.26 -0.34 3.24
N LEU A 47 6.98 -0.01 3.21
CA LEU A 47 6.54 1.30 3.67
C LEU A 47 6.85 1.50 5.15
N GLU A 48 6.56 0.50 5.96
CA GLU A 48 6.85 0.59 7.40
C GLU A 48 8.33 0.70 7.67
N ASN A 49 9.15 0.03 6.86
CA ASN A 49 10.59 0.16 6.98
C ASN A 49 11.05 1.58 6.72
N ARG A 50 10.47 2.23 5.72
CA ARG A 50 10.82 3.62 5.42
C ARG A 50 10.32 4.58 6.49
N LEU A 51 9.13 4.33 7.04
CA LEU A 51 8.56 5.17 8.09
C LEU A 51 9.26 5.01 9.44
N GLY A 52 9.82 3.83 9.69
CA GLY A 52 10.40 3.52 10.99
C GLY A 52 9.34 3.18 12.04
N ARG A 53 8.12 2.88 11.62
CA ARG A 53 7.03 2.49 12.52
C ARG A 53 6.00 1.67 11.77
N LEU A 54 5.14 0.99 12.51
CA LEU A 54 4.02 0.28 11.90
C LEU A 54 2.93 1.27 11.50
N LEU A 55 2.17 0.90 10.47
CA LEU A 55 0.97 1.65 10.12
C LEU A 55 -0.13 1.40 11.13
N ASN A 56 -1.06 2.33 11.22
CA ASN A 56 -2.23 2.19 12.07
C ASN A 56 -3.48 2.62 11.27
N PRO A 57 -4.68 2.35 11.79
CA PRO A 57 -5.90 2.67 11.02
C PRO A 57 -6.00 4.14 10.61
N ASP A 58 -5.48 5.05 11.41
CA ASP A 58 -5.58 6.48 11.10
C ASP A 58 -4.72 6.89 9.92
N ASP A 59 -3.77 6.05 9.52
CA ASP A 59 -2.92 6.35 8.37
C ASP A 59 -3.65 6.19 7.04
N PHE A 60 -4.77 5.46 7.02
CA PHE A 60 -5.48 5.12 5.80
C PHE A 60 -6.61 6.09 5.51
N VAL A 61 -6.75 6.50 4.24
CA VAL A 61 -7.88 7.32 3.83
C VAL A 61 -9.15 6.48 3.78
N LEU A 62 -10.30 7.14 3.90
CA LEU A 62 -11.60 6.45 3.96
C LEU A 62 -12.12 6.14 2.56
N TYR A 63 -11.36 5.36 1.80
CA TYR A 63 -11.75 4.92 0.46
C TYR A 63 -12.08 3.44 0.49
N PRO A 64 -13.05 3.00 -0.34
CA PRO A 64 -13.44 1.58 -0.37
C PRO A 64 -12.28 0.63 -0.58
N ILE A 65 -11.24 1.04 -1.29
CA ILE A 65 -10.10 0.17 -1.55
C ILE A 65 -9.44 -0.31 -0.26
N ASN A 66 -9.55 0.48 0.82
CA ASN A 66 -8.96 0.10 2.11
C ASN A 66 -9.90 -0.78 2.94
N TYR A 67 -11.16 -0.89 2.55
CA TYR A 67 -12.19 -1.47 3.40
C TYR A 67 -12.99 -2.56 2.69
N GLY A 68 -12.30 -3.39 1.91
CA GLY A 68 -12.92 -4.58 1.37
C GLY A 68 -13.33 -4.55 -0.09
N ALA A 69 -13.06 -3.46 -0.82
CA ALA A 69 -13.33 -3.43 -2.26
C ALA A 69 -12.46 -4.46 -3.00
N PHE A 70 -11.29 -4.75 -2.47
CA PHE A 70 -10.37 -5.75 -3.01
C PHE A 70 -9.87 -6.63 -1.89
N PRO A 71 -9.42 -7.86 -2.22
CA PRO A 71 -8.81 -8.70 -1.20
C PRO A 71 -7.59 -8.02 -0.57
N GLN A 72 -7.36 -8.31 0.70
CA GLN A 72 -6.25 -7.73 1.44
C GLN A 72 -5.41 -8.85 2.06
N SER A 73 -4.09 -8.68 2.05
CA SER A 73 -3.22 -9.61 2.77
C SER A 73 -3.52 -9.51 4.27
N PRO A 74 -3.20 -10.56 5.05
CA PRO A 74 -3.39 -10.49 6.50
C PRO A 74 -2.66 -9.29 7.11
N THR A 75 -1.48 -8.97 6.63
CA THR A 75 -0.72 -7.84 7.12
C THR A 75 -1.45 -6.52 6.87
N LEU A 76 -1.90 -6.30 5.64
CA LEU A 76 -2.61 -5.08 5.31
C LEU A 76 -3.90 -4.97 6.11
N SER A 77 -4.67 -6.06 6.19
CA SER A 77 -5.92 -6.07 6.93
C SER A 77 -5.69 -5.71 8.40
N SER A 78 -4.64 -6.26 8.98
CA SER A 78 -4.29 -5.98 10.37
C SER A 78 -4.02 -4.48 10.58
N ARG A 79 -3.35 -3.85 9.64
CA ARG A 79 -3.03 -2.43 9.77
C ARG A 79 -4.26 -1.55 9.58
N VAL A 80 -5.12 -1.90 8.61
CA VAL A 80 -6.31 -1.10 8.32
C VAL A 80 -7.31 -1.16 9.46
N TYR A 81 -7.50 -2.33 10.05
CA TYR A 81 -8.51 -2.52 11.09
C TYR A 81 -7.95 -2.48 12.51
N GLY A 82 -6.64 -2.45 12.67
CA GLY A 82 -6.03 -2.29 13.98
C GLY A 82 -5.96 -3.56 14.81
N ASP A 83 -5.94 -4.70 14.18
CA ASP A 83 -5.86 -5.99 14.89
C ASP A 83 -4.46 -6.32 15.37
#